data_2c030b4cecba02927c2a903b34d98d43
#
_entry.id   2c030b4cecba02927c2a903b34d98d43
#
_cell.length_a   1.000
_cell.length_b   1.000
_cell.length_c   1.000
_cell.angle_alpha   90.00
_cell.angle_beta   90.00
_cell.angle_gamma   90.00
#
_symmetry.space_group_name_H-M   'P 1'
#
loop_
_entity.id
_entity.type
_entity.pdbx_description
1 polymer ?
#
loop_
_entity_poly.entity_id
_entity_poly.type
_entity_poly.pdbx_seq_one_letter_code
_entity_poly.pdbx_strand_id
1 'polypeptide(L)'
;AHELGISPWEIRYRNAIRPGQTLPNGQIAPPSTGLVETLEAVKDICEQNRNVGIACAMKNAGVGVGIPDTGRCIVAVKDGKLHIRSGASCIGQGLGTVLTQIVCTMLHCEREDVVYEAANTVNAPDSGTTSGSRQTLVTGEACRRACQKLLAAAGADVRVSDYSGIAHRQGMESLPGGNSSGTVGTELPEGASVDWKALEGQEFYGEYLAKTDPLGAQDVANPVSHVAYGYATHV
;
A
#
# COMPACT_ATOMS: atom_id res chain seq x y z
N ALA A 1 22.20 11.24 23.60
CA ALA A 1 22.64 12.47 22.94
C ALA A 1 23.47 13.32 23.89
N HIS A 2 22.91 13.74 25.00
CA HIS A 2 23.60 14.64 25.99
C HIS A 2 24.95 14.08 26.46
N GLU A 3 25.01 12.83 26.90
CA GLU A 3 26.23 12.17 27.37
C GLU A 3 27.31 12.02 26.28
N LEU A 4 26.89 11.94 25.03
CA LEU A 4 27.79 11.81 23.88
C LEU A 4 28.18 13.17 23.26
N GLY A 5 27.67 14.28 23.79
CA GLY A 5 27.92 15.61 23.27
C GLY A 5 27.40 15.87 21.85
N ILE A 6 26.40 15.12 21.40
CA ILE A 6 25.79 15.27 20.07
C ILE A 6 24.31 15.67 20.18
N SER A 7 23.76 16.23 19.09
CA SER A 7 22.36 16.67 19.11
C SER A 7 21.36 15.50 19.13
N PRO A 8 20.11 15.72 19.61
CA PRO A 8 19.04 14.74 19.51
C PRO A 8 18.73 14.34 18.05
N TRP A 9 18.93 15.22 17.08
CA TRP A 9 18.81 14.92 15.67
C TRP A 9 19.94 13.99 15.22
N GLU A 10 21.17 14.33 15.55
CA GLU A 10 22.36 13.59 15.12
C GLU A 10 22.38 12.14 15.60
N ILE A 11 21.99 11.87 16.85
CA ILE A 11 21.94 10.48 17.34
C ILE A 11 20.92 9.64 16.60
N ARG A 12 19.78 10.23 16.20
CA ARG A 12 18.76 9.56 15.41
C ARG A 12 19.24 9.29 13.98
N TYR A 13 19.86 10.28 13.36
CA TYR A 13 20.40 10.19 12.02
C TYR A 13 21.47 9.11 11.88
N ARG A 14 22.39 9.00 12.85
CA ARG A 14 23.43 7.96 12.87
C ARG A 14 22.85 6.57 13.02
N ASN A 15 21.78 6.43 13.79
CA ASN A 15 21.13 5.14 14.06
C ASN A 15 19.92 4.84 13.15
N ALA A 16 19.56 5.74 12.26
CA ALA A 16 18.45 5.52 11.32
C ALA A 16 18.72 4.33 10.40
N ILE A 17 17.74 3.47 10.26
CA ILE A 17 17.80 2.34 9.30
C ILE A 17 17.90 2.88 7.88
N ARG A 18 18.70 2.23 7.06
CA ARG A 18 18.94 2.56 5.66
C ARG A 18 18.63 1.37 4.74
N PRO A 19 18.33 1.61 3.45
CA PRO A 19 18.17 0.54 2.48
C PRO A 19 19.32 -0.48 2.54
N GLY A 20 18.99 -1.76 2.49
CA GLY A 20 19.97 -2.86 2.52
C GLY A 20 20.43 -3.27 3.92
N GLN A 21 20.11 -2.54 4.97
CA GLN A 21 20.41 -2.94 6.35
C GLN A 21 19.37 -3.92 6.88
N THR A 22 19.77 -4.74 7.85
CA THR A 22 18.88 -5.73 8.47
C THR A 22 18.05 -5.08 9.58
N LEU A 23 16.73 -5.21 9.50
CA LEU A 23 15.78 -4.84 10.54
C LEU A 23 15.88 -5.82 11.73
N PRO A 24 15.42 -5.43 12.94
CA PRO A 24 15.44 -6.31 14.11
C PRO A 24 14.70 -7.63 13.95
N ASN A 25 13.74 -7.70 13.02
CA ASN A 25 12.99 -8.91 12.67
C ASN A 25 13.67 -9.79 11.60
N GLY A 26 14.89 -9.45 11.18
CA GLY A 26 15.66 -10.19 10.18
C GLY A 26 15.40 -9.80 8.72
N GLN A 27 14.38 -9.00 8.46
CA GLN A 27 14.06 -8.52 7.11
C GLN A 27 15.09 -7.49 6.64
N ILE A 28 15.49 -7.58 5.38
CA ILE A 28 16.32 -6.54 4.76
C ILE A 28 15.47 -5.32 4.43
N ALA A 29 15.91 -4.14 4.87
CA ALA A 29 15.24 -2.88 4.62
C ALA A 29 15.19 -2.59 3.11
N PRO A 30 13.99 -2.40 2.52
CA PRO A 30 13.82 -2.22 1.08
C PRO A 30 14.39 -0.87 0.60
N PRO A 31 14.60 -0.70 -0.72
CA PRO A 31 15.04 0.57 -1.31
C PRO A 31 14.14 1.77 -0.99
N SER A 32 12.85 1.52 -0.68
CA SER A 32 11.89 2.54 -0.25
C SER A 32 11.98 2.95 1.23
N THR A 33 13.04 2.54 1.93
CA THR A 33 13.26 2.89 3.33
C THR A 33 13.65 4.36 3.46
N GLY A 34 12.69 5.20 3.82
CA GLY A 34 12.79 6.67 3.79
C GLY A 34 12.98 7.34 5.15
N LEU A 35 13.50 6.65 6.19
CA LEU A 35 13.67 7.26 7.51
C LEU A 35 14.71 8.40 7.50
N VAL A 36 15.78 8.23 6.74
CA VAL A 36 16.84 9.24 6.61
C VAL A 36 16.29 10.51 5.98
N GLU A 37 15.56 10.39 4.89
CA GLU A 37 14.92 11.51 4.20
C GLU A 37 13.95 12.29 5.08
N THR A 38 13.18 11.59 5.94
CA THR A 38 12.29 12.26 6.90
C THR A 38 13.06 13.03 7.97
N LEU A 39 14.24 12.54 8.39
CA LEU A 39 15.13 13.22 9.32
C LEU A 39 15.79 14.45 8.68
N GLU A 40 16.25 14.32 7.43
CA GLU A 40 16.88 15.41 6.67
C GLU A 40 15.89 16.56 6.45
N ALA A 41 14.63 16.25 6.17
CA ALA A 41 13.58 17.24 5.94
C ALA A 41 13.33 18.17 7.15
N VAL A 42 13.65 17.74 8.38
CA VAL A 42 13.44 18.53 9.61
C VAL A 42 14.74 19.02 10.25
N LYS A 43 15.88 18.77 9.61
CA LYS A 43 17.20 19.09 10.17
C LYS A 43 17.34 20.55 10.57
N ASP A 44 17.04 21.46 9.66
CA ASP A 44 17.19 22.90 9.87
C ASP A 44 16.31 23.40 11.03
N ILE A 45 15.10 22.86 11.17
CA ILE A 45 14.19 23.18 12.27
C ILE A 45 14.84 22.79 13.60
N CYS A 46 15.44 21.59 13.67
CA CYS A 46 16.10 21.09 14.88
C CYS A 46 17.37 21.86 15.23
N GLU A 47 18.13 22.33 14.23
CA GLU A 47 19.39 23.04 14.45
C GLU A 47 19.16 24.51 14.81
N GLN A 48 18.13 25.15 14.27
CA GLN A 48 17.83 26.56 14.49
C GLN A 48 17.02 26.83 15.77
N ASN A 49 16.39 25.81 16.34
CA ASN A 49 15.53 25.96 17.51
C ASN A 49 16.03 25.11 18.69
N ARG A 50 16.27 25.74 19.83
CA ARG A 50 16.75 25.07 21.05
C ARG A 50 15.66 24.35 21.85
N ASN A 51 14.40 24.73 21.65
CA ASN A 51 13.25 24.27 22.42
C ASN A 51 12.34 23.35 21.61
N VAL A 52 12.92 22.47 20.79
CA VAL A 52 12.20 21.48 20.02
C VAL A 52 12.47 20.07 20.51
N GLY A 53 11.45 19.24 20.49
CA GLY A 53 11.58 17.79 20.63
C GLY A 53 11.61 17.13 19.26
N ILE A 54 12.29 15.99 19.14
CA ILE A 54 12.30 15.22 17.91
C ILE A 54 11.99 13.74 18.18
N ALA A 55 11.09 13.15 17.39
CA ALA A 55 10.75 11.75 17.45
C ALA A 55 10.71 11.14 16.05
N CYS A 56 11.15 9.88 15.95
CA CYS A 56 11.05 9.10 14.73
C CYS A 56 10.12 7.91 14.94
N ALA A 57 9.43 7.52 13.88
CA ALA A 57 8.58 6.34 13.88
C ALA A 57 8.81 5.50 12.62
N MET A 58 8.70 4.19 12.79
CA MET A 58 8.59 3.21 11.73
C MET A 58 7.38 2.33 12.02
N LYS A 59 6.50 2.13 11.05
CA LYS A 59 5.31 1.30 11.20
C LYS A 59 5.13 0.38 10.00
N ASN A 60 5.00 -0.91 10.28
CA ASN A 60 4.65 -1.89 9.26
C ASN A 60 3.22 -1.69 8.73
N ALA A 61 3.00 -2.02 7.48
CA ALA A 61 1.69 -2.15 6.87
C ALA A 61 1.31 -3.64 6.72
N GLY A 62 0.04 -3.96 6.98
CA GLY A 62 -0.45 -5.32 6.98
C GLY A 62 -0.25 -6.06 8.32
N VAL A 63 -0.85 -7.25 8.44
CA VAL A 63 -0.69 -8.12 9.61
C VAL A 63 0.71 -8.71 9.64
N GLY A 64 1.17 -9.23 8.51
CA GLY A 64 2.53 -9.76 8.36
C GLY A 64 2.78 -11.07 9.09
N VAL A 65 4.05 -11.33 9.33
CA VAL A 65 4.61 -12.43 10.15
C VAL A 65 4.09 -13.82 9.80
N GLY A 66 3.83 -14.07 8.51
CA GLY A 66 3.33 -15.36 8.01
C GLY A 66 1.82 -15.59 8.20
N ILE A 67 1.11 -14.63 8.76
CA ILE A 67 -0.36 -14.74 8.92
C ILE A 67 -1.00 -14.39 7.56
N PRO A 68 -1.93 -15.21 7.03
CA PRO A 68 -2.67 -14.89 5.82
C PRO A 68 -3.40 -13.55 5.96
N ASP A 69 -3.12 -12.63 5.05
CA ASP A 69 -3.65 -11.27 5.09
C ASP A 69 -4.33 -10.96 3.75
N THR A 70 -5.62 -11.34 3.65
CA THR A 70 -6.40 -11.26 2.42
C THR A 70 -7.35 -10.06 2.45
N GLY A 71 -7.27 -9.22 1.44
CA GLY A 71 -8.25 -8.16 1.16
C GLY A 71 -9.16 -8.53 0.01
N ARG A 72 -10.41 -8.09 0.07
CA ARG A 72 -11.43 -8.30 -0.97
C ARG A 72 -12.25 -7.04 -1.17
N CYS A 73 -12.56 -6.76 -2.42
CA CYS A 73 -13.35 -5.61 -2.81
C CYS A 73 -14.17 -5.92 -4.07
N ILE A 74 -15.35 -5.37 -4.15
CA ILE A 74 -16.16 -5.33 -5.37
C ILE A 74 -16.30 -3.89 -5.82
N VAL A 75 -16.09 -3.65 -7.11
CA VAL A 75 -16.50 -2.42 -7.79
C VAL A 75 -17.62 -2.78 -8.76
N ALA A 76 -18.82 -2.26 -8.52
CA ALA A 76 -20.00 -2.52 -9.32
C ALA A 76 -20.43 -1.27 -10.06
N VAL A 77 -20.95 -1.41 -11.28
CA VAL A 77 -21.61 -0.33 -12.02
C VAL A 77 -23.10 -0.47 -11.80
N LYS A 78 -23.69 0.52 -11.11
CA LYS A 78 -25.09 0.50 -10.76
C LYS A 78 -25.66 1.92 -10.70
N ASP A 79 -26.86 2.10 -11.27
CA ASP A 79 -27.58 3.39 -11.28
C ASP A 79 -26.70 4.52 -11.86
N GLY A 80 -25.88 4.21 -12.88
CA GLY A 80 -24.95 5.14 -13.53
C GLY A 80 -23.80 5.60 -12.64
N LYS A 81 -23.48 4.84 -11.56
CA LYS A 81 -22.39 5.12 -10.63
C LYS A 81 -21.53 3.90 -10.34
N LEU A 82 -20.36 4.13 -9.79
CA LEU A 82 -19.39 3.11 -9.36
C LEU A 82 -19.57 2.85 -7.86
N HIS A 83 -20.07 1.68 -7.50
CA HIS A 83 -20.33 1.27 -6.13
C HIS A 83 -19.18 0.43 -5.59
N ILE A 84 -18.53 0.87 -4.50
CA ILE A 84 -17.46 0.15 -3.83
C ILE A 84 -18.05 -0.62 -2.65
N ARG A 85 -17.84 -1.94 -2.62
CA ARG A 85 -18.27 -2.82 -1.52
C ARG A 85 -17.10 -3.64 -0.99
N SER A 86 -16.92 -3.60 0.32
CA SER A 86 -15.95 -4.42 1.05
C SER A 86 -16.39 -4.58 2.49
N GLY A 87 -16.10 -5.73 3.10
CA GLY A 87 -16.30 -5.96 4.53
C GLY A 87 -15.29 -5.23 5.43
N ALA A 88 -14.30 -4.56 4.84
CA ALA A 88 -13.35 -3.73 5.57
C ALA A 88 -14.06 -2.52 6.20
N SER A 89 -13.77 -2.26 7.49
CA SER A 89 -14.41 -1.17 8.24
C SER A 89 -13.51 0.06 8.34
N CYS A 90 -14.12 1.23 8.26
CA CYS A 90 -13.47 2.48 8.63
C CYS A 90 -13.55 2.66 10.15
N ILE A 91 -12.38 2.79 10.80
CA ILE A 91 -12.25 3.00 12.25
C ILE A 91 -11.68 4.40 12.57
N GLY A 92 -11.80 5.35 11.63
CA GLY A 92 -11.24 6.69 11.70
C GLY A 92 -10.09 6.96 10.73
N GLN A 93 -9.55 5.93 10.05
CA GLN A 93 -8.43 6.04 9.11
C GLN A 93 -8.83 6.50 7.69
N GLY A 94 -10.11 6.77 7.43
CA GLY A 94 -10.56 7.31 6.14
C GLY A 94 -10.66 6.29 5.01
N LEU A 95 -10.93 5.00 5.30
CA LEU A 95 -10.94 3.94 4.29
C LEU A 95 -11.83 4.26 3.08
N GLY A 96 -13.05 4.78 3.31
CA GLY A 96 -13.96 5.13 2.22
C GLY A 96 -13.37 6.16 1.27
N THR A 97 -12.69 7.18 1.82
CA THR A 97 -11.99 8.21 1.03
C THR A 97 -10.85 7.58 0.22
N VAL A 98 -10.04 6.73 0.84
CA VAL A 98 -8.90 6.06 0.17
C VAL A 98 -9.38 5.17 -0.98
N LEU A 99 -10.40 4.33 -0.74
CA LEU A 99 -10.93 3.46 -1.80
C LEU A 99 -11.56 4.26 -2.94
N THR A 100 -12.27 5.35 -2.62
CA THR A 100 -12.80 6.29 -3.63
C THR A 100 -11.68 6.90 -4.46
N GLN A 101 -10.61 7.36 -3.84
CA GLN A 101 -9.44 7.91 -4.55
C GLN A 101 -8.81 6.87 -5.49
N ILE A 102 -8.68 5.61 -5.04
CA ILE A 102 -8.17 4.52 -5.88
C ILE A 102 -9.06 4.34 -7.12
N VAL A 103 -10.38 4.29 -6.95
CA VAL A 103 -11.32 4.15 -8.07
C VAL A 103 -11.24 5.34 -9.01
N CYS A 104 -11.25 6.58 -8.49
CA CYS A 104 -11.14 7.78 -9.31
C CYS A 104 -9.82 7.81 -10.11
N THR A 105 -8.70 7.47 -9.48
CA THR A 105 -7.40 7.42 -10.15
C THR A 105 -7.36 6.34 -11.22
N MET A 106 -7.88 5.15 -10.93
CA MET A 106 -7.85 4.02 -11.87
C MET A 106 -8.76 4.19 -13.08
N LEU A 107 -9.93 4.82 -12.89
CA LEU A 107 -10.97 4.92 -13.92
C LEU A 107 -11.08 6.32 -14.53
N HIS A 108 -10.24 7.28 -14.09
CA HIS A 108 -10.27 8.69 -14.47
C HIS A 108 -11.69 9.29 -14.37
N CYS A 109 -12.38 9.02 -13.25
CA CYS A 109 -13.73 9.51 -12.97
C CYS A 109 -13.72 10.50 -11.80
N GLU A 110 -14.82 11.25 -11.68
CA GLU A 110 -14.98 12.23 -10.61
C GLU A 110 -15.44 11.57 -9.30
N ARG A 111 -15.19 12.26 -8.19
CA ARG A 111 -15.62 11.79 -6.86
C ARG A 111 -17.12 11.51 -6.78
N GLU A 112 -17.91 12.31 -7.47
CA GLU A 112 -19.36 12.27 -7.55
C GLU A 112 -19.89 11.03 -8.29
N ASP A 113 -19.08 10.42 -9.13
CA ASP A 113 -19.40 9.14 -9.82
C ASP A 113 -19.29 7.93 -8.89
N VAL A 114 -18.66 8.08 -7.71
CA VAL A 114 -18.33 6.96 -6.83
C VAL A 114 -19.19 6.97 -5.56
N VAL A 115 -19.76 5.81 -5.23
CA VAL A 115 -20.52 5.54 -4.00
C VAL A 115 -19.75 4.50 -3.18
N TYR A 116 -19.24 4.91 -2.01
CA TYR A 116 -18.71 3.94 -1.03
C TYR A 116 -19.87 3.44 -0.16
N GLU A 117 -20.19 2.15 -0.29
CA GLU A 117 -21.25 1.52 0.50
C GLU A 117 -20.73 1.16 1.90
N ALA A 118 -21.58 1.32 2.90
CA ALA A 118 -21.26 0.89 4.25
C ALA A 118 -21.02 -0.65 4.29
N ALA A 119 -20.02 -1.07 5.03
CA ALA A 119 -19.72 -2.48 5.21
C ALA A 119 -20.92 -3.22 5.81
N ASN A 120 -21.28 -4.35 5.21
CA ASN A 120 -22.39 -5.18 5.66
C ASN A 120 -22.10 -6.67 5.34
N THR A 121 -22.87 -7.58 5.91
CA THR A 121 -22.70 -9.03 5.74
C THR A 121 -23.57 -9.63 4.63
N VAL A 122 -24.31 -8.81 3.88
CA VAL A 122 -25.24 -9.29 2.84
C VAL A 122 -24.55 -9.38 1.49
N ASN A 123 -23.86 -8.30 1.08
CA ASN A 123 -23.30 -8.17 -0.27
C ASN A 123 -21.86 -7.64 -0.30
N ALA A 124 -21.26 -7.36 0.85
CA ALA A 124 -19.87 -6.98 0.93
C ALA A 124 -18.97 -8.21 1.17
N PRO A 125 -17.92 -8.43 0.34
CA PRO A 125 -17.02 -9.56 0.54
C PRO A 125 -16.20 -9.37 1.82
N ASP A 126 -16.00 -10.46 2.58
CA ASP A 126 -15.12 -10.44 3.76
C ASP A 126 -13.69 -10.03 3.35
N SER A 127 -13.20 -8.95 3.92
CA SER A 127 -11.86 -8.40 3.68
C SER A 127 -10.96 -8.48 4.92
N GLY A 128 -11.30 -9.35 5.85
CA GLY A 128 -10.55 -9.57 7.08
C GLY A 128 -10.64 -8.41 8.08
N THR A 129 -9.91 -8.52 9.15
CA THR A 129 -9.92 -7.56 10.27
C THR A 129 -9.34 -6.20 9.86
N THR A 130 -9.98 -5.11 10.27
CA THR A 130 -9.40 -3.76 10.17
C THR A 130 -8.43 -3.56 11.33
N SER A 131 -7.15 -3.76 11.09
CA SER A 131 -6.07 -3.67 12.08
C SER A 131 -4.71 -3.51 11.40
N GLY A 132 -3.67 -3.16 12.15
CA GLY A 132 -2.27 -3.21 11.73
C GLY A 132 -1.92 -2.37 10.52
N SER A 133 -2.62 -1.27 10.25
CA SER A 133 -2.40 -0.38 9.09
C SER A 133 -2.53 -1.12 7.74
N ARG A 134 -3.42 -2.10 7.64
CA ARG A 134 -3.51 -3.00 6.49
C ARG A 134 -4.47 -2.54 5.39
N GLN A 135 -5.51 -1.77 5.71
CA GLN A 135 -6.62 -1.60 4.77
C GLN A 135 -6.25 -0.84 3.49
N THR A 136 -5.47 0.23 3.58
CA THR A 136 -5.00 0.94 2.38
C THR A 136 -4.17 0.03 1.47
N LEU A 137 -3.29 -0.80 2.04
CA LEU A 137 -2.46 -1.72 1.28
C LEU A 137 -3.27 -2.92 0.77
N VAL A 138 -3.94 -3.64 1.68
CA VAL A 138 -4.49 -4.97 1.39
C VAL A 138 -5.84 -4.86 0.70
N THR A 139 -6.79 -4.10 1.27
CA THR A 139 -8.09 -3.86 0.64
C THR A 139 -7.98 -2.88 -0.53
N GLY A 140 -7.09 -1.88 -0.44
CA GLY A 140 -6.82 -0.96 -1.55
C GLY A 140 -6.27 -1.68 -2.79
N GLU A 141 -5.35 -2.63 -2.62
CA GLU A 141 -4.86 -3.44 -3.74
C GLU A 141 -5.97 -4.35 -4.31
N ALA A 142 -6.83 -4.92 -3.46
CA ALA A 142 -8.00 -5.65 -3.94
C ALA A 142 -8.95 -4.76 -4.75
N CYS A 143 -9.18 -3.51 -4.30
CA CYS A 143 -9.97 -2.52 -5.02
C CYS A 143 -9.34 -2.18 -6.39
N ARG A 144 -8.02 -1.95 -6.41
CA ARG A 144 -7.27 -1.70 -7.65
C ARG A 144 -7.43 -2.85 -8.65
N ARG A 145 -7.35 -4.10 -8.19
CA ARG A 145 -7.56 -5.30 -9.03
C ARG A 145 -9.00 -5.41 -9.55
N ALA A 146 -9.98 -5.00 -8.76
CA ALA A 146 -11.37 -4.91 -9.23
C ALA A 146 -11.50 -3.88 -10.36
N CYS A 147 -10.90 -2.69 -10.20
CA CYS A 147 -10.87 -1.66 -11.25
C CYS A 147 -10.17 -2.15 -12.52
N GLN A 148 -9.07 -2.90 -12.41
CA GLN A 148 -8.39 -3.48 -13.58
C GLN A 148 -9.29 -4.42 -14.37
N LYS A 149 -10.08 -5.26 -13.70
CA LYS A 149 -11.05 -6.13 -14.37
C LYS A 149 -12.15 -5.34 -15.06
N LEU A 150 -12.62 -4.26 -14.44
CA LEU A 150 -13.59 -3.36 -15.04
C LEU A 150 -13.00 -2.70 -16.29
N LEU A 151 -11.79 -2.17 -16.24
CA LEU A 151 -11.09 -1.58 -17.37
C LEU A 151 -10.94 -2.57 -18.53
N ALA A 152 -10.54 -3.81 -18.23
CA ALA A 152 -10.44 -4.87 -19.25
C ALA A 152 -11.79 -5.20 -19.89
N ALA A 153 -12.88 -5.24 -19.11
CA ALA A 153 -14.22 -5.44 -19.61
C ALA A 153 -14.73 -4.27 -20.49
N ALA A 154 -14.28 -3.05 -20.18
CA ALA A 154 -14.56 -1.87 -21.00
C ALA A 154 -13.68 -1.74 -22.25
N GLY A 155 -12.83 -2.76 -22.53
CA GLY A 155 -11.96 -2.77 -23.71
C GLY A 155 -10.71 -1.89 -23.60
N ALA A 156 -10.38 -1.40 -22.42
CA ALA A 156 -9.13 -0.68 -22.19
C ALA A 156 -7.94 -1.66 -22.23
N ASP A 157 -6.85 -1.26 -22.90
CA ASP A 157 -5.61 -2.05 -22.93
C ASP A 157 -4.89 -1.93 -21.58
N VAL A 158 -5.29 -2.77 -20.64
CA VAL A 158 -4.75 -2.79 -19.27
C VAL A 158 -3.67 -3.86 -19.17
N ARG A 159 -2.41 -3.46 -19.15
CA ARG A 159 -1.33 -4.38 -18.79
C ARG A 159 -1.39 -4.67 -17.29
N VAL A 160 -1.76 -5.90 -16.96
CA VAL A 160 -1.74 -6.39 -15.57
C VAL A 160 -0.29 -6.48 -15.10
N SER A 161 0.18 -5.48 -14.36
CA SER A 161 1.41 -5.61 -13.59
C SER A 161 1.07 -6.24 -12.24
N ASP A 162 1.57 -7.45 -12.00
CA ASP A 162 1.54 -8.02 -10.64
C ASP A 162 2.35 -7.13 -9.70
N TYR A 163 1.68 -6.55 -8.71
CA TYR A 163 2.32 -5.79 -7.61
C TYR A 163 3.09 -6.70 -6.64
N SER A 164 3.26 -7.98 -6.99
CA SER A 164 4.23 -8.89 -6.36
C SER A 164 5.66 -8.36 -6.45
N GLY A 165 5.90 -7.33 -7.28
CA GLY A 165 7.21 -6.76 -7.56
C GLY A 165 7.84 -5.92 -6.46
N ILE A 166 7.18 -5.59 -5.34
CA ILE A 166 7.89 -4.91 -4.24
C ILE A 166 8.81 -5.90 -3.50
N ALA A 167 8.40 -7.17 -3.39
CA ALA A 167 9.26 -8.21 -2.83
C ALA A 167 10.37 -8.68 -3.80
N HIS A 168 10.12 -8.62 -5.12
CA HIS A 168 11.08 -9.11 -6.14
C HIS A 168 12.23 -8.14 -6.47
N ARG A 169 12.21 -6.89 -6.06
CA ARG A 169 13.34 -5.95 -6.27
C ARG A 169 14.49 -6.11 -5.28
N GLN A 170 14.40 -7.05 -4.35
CA GLN A 170 15.46 -7.35 -3.39
C GLN A 170 16.35 -8.52 -3.83
N GLY A 171 16.81 -8.56 -5.07
CA GLY A 171 17.90 -9.44 -5.48
C GLY A 171 17.53 -10.91 -5.66
N MET A 172 16.27 -11.28 -5.87
CA MET A 172 15.91 -12.60 -6.36
C MET A 172 15.93 -12.59 -7.90
N GLU A 173 16.90 -13.30 -8.45
CA GLU A 173 16.96 -13.60 -9.87
C GLU A 173 15.66 -14.25 -10.32
N SER A 174 15.15 -13.79 -11.46
CA SER A 174 13.93 -14.24 -12.11
C SER A 174 13.87 -15.77 -12.24
N LEU A 175 12.77 -16.36 -11.76
CA LEU A 175 12.38 -17.70 -12.20
C LEU A 175 12.21 -17.69 -13.73
N PRO A 176 12.66 -18.72 -14.47
CA PRO A 176 12.64 -18.74 -15.92
C PRO A 176 11.18 -18.77 -16.43
N GLY A 177 10.77 -17.74 -17.18
CA GLY A 177 9.50 -17.66 -17.87
C GLY A 177 8.72 -16.34 -17.78
N GLY A 178 9.20 -15.33 -17.06
CA GLY A 178 8.55 -14.03 -16.95
C GLY A 178 9.33 -12.92 -17.66
N ASN A 179 8.79 -12.37 -18.73
CA ASN A 179 9.32 -11.18 -19.40
C ASN A 179 9.19 -9.98 -18.47
N SER A 180 10.30 -9.60 -17.83
CA SER A 180 10.38 -8.43 -16.95
C SER A 180 10.79 -7.18 -17.73
N SER A 181 9.82 -6.47 -18.31
CA SER A 181 9.97 -5.04 -18.59
C SER A 181 9.01 -4.29 -17.66
N GLY A 182 9.51 -3.97 -16.45
CA GLY A 182 8.69 -3.31 -15.43
C GLY A 182 8.50 -1.84 -15.73
N THR A 183 7.30 -1.47 -16.07
CA THR A 183 6.74 -0.14 -15.79
C THR A 183 5.65 -0.33 -14.74
N VAL A 184 5.89 0.20 -13.54
CA VAL A 184 4.90 0.32 -12.48
C VAL A 184 3.92 1.40 -12.94
N GLY A 185 2.68 1.02 -13.22
CA GLY A 185 1.61 1.93 -13.54
C GLY A 185 0.66 1.32 -14.56
N THR A 186 -0.42 0.71 -14.08
CA THR A 186 -1.61 0.52 -14.91
C THR A 186 -2.53 1.70 -14.68
N GLU A 187 -2.05 2.86 -15.05
CA GLU A 187 -2.88 4.06 -15.20
C GLU A 187 -3.30 4.12 -16.66
N LEU A 188 -4.53 4.50 -16.89
CA LEU A 188 -4.96 4.88 -18.23
C LEU A 188 -4.01 6.00 -18.72
N PRO A 189 -3.63 6.01 -20.00
CA PRO A 189 -2.88 7.13 -20.56
C PRO A 189 -3.57 8.45 -20.23
N GLU A 190 -2.78 9.50 -19.97
CA GLU A 190 -3.32 10.82 -19.70
C GLU A 190 -4.26 11.25 -20.85
N GLY A 191 -5.49 11.60 -20.52
CA GLY A 191 -6.54 11.95 -21.49
C GLY A 191 -7.34 10.75 -22.03
N ALA A 192 -7.03 9.50 -21.68
CA ALA A 192 -7.88 8.38 -22.00
C ALA A 192 -9.11 8.35 -21.09
N SER A 193 -10.29 8.22 -21.66
CA SER A 193 -11.54 7.99 -20.94
C SER A 193 -12.05 6.59 -21.23
N VAL A 194 -12.64 5.95 -20.24
CA VAL A 194 -13.28 4.63 -20.38
C VAL A 194 -14.76 4.81 -20.16
N ASP A 195 -15.56 4.32 -21.09
CA ASP A 195 -17.01 4.29 -20.92
C ASP A 195 -17.42 3.12 -20.01
N TRP A 196 -17.13 3.27 -18.72
CA TRP A 196 -17.54 2.30 -17.71
C TRP A 196 -19.06 2.24 -17.52
N LYS A 197 -19.81 3.28 -17.94
CA LYS A 197 -21.28 3.31 -17.85
C LYS A 197 -21.94 2.28 -18.74
N ALA A 198 -21.28 1.88 -19.83
CA ALA A 198 -21.73 0.78 -20.68
C ALA A 198 -21.74 -0.58 -19.96
N LEU A 199 -21.11 -0.70 -18.80
CA LEU A 199 -21.07 -1.92 -17.98
C LEU A 199 -22.14 -1.94 -16.88
N GLU A 200 -23.22 -1.19 -17.04
CA GLU A 200 -24.33 -1.13 -16.07
C GLU A 200 -24.81 -2.53 -15.67
N GLY A 201 -24.96 -2.75 -14.35
CA GLY A 201 -25.36 -4.02 -13.77
C GLY A 201 -24.24 -5.03 -13.57
N GLN A 202 -23.02 -4.75 -13.99
CA GLN A 202 -21.87 -5.65 -13.81
C GLN A 202 -21.13 -5.38 -12.50
N GLU A 203 -20.52 -6.44 -11.95
CA GLU A 203 -19.74 -6.42 -10.73
C GLU A 203 -18.35 -7.00 -10.96
N PHE A 204 -17.33 -6.34 -10.45
CA PHE A 204 -15.92 -6.73 -10.62
C PHE A 204 -15.31 -7.01 -9.25
N TYR A 205 -14.96 -8.25 -9.03
CA TYR A 205 -14.35 -8.72 -7.78
C TYR A 205 -12.85 -8.69 -7.85
N GLY A 206 -12.22 -8.05 -6.87
CA GLY A 206 -10.78 -8.06 -6.65
C GLY A 206 -10.41 -8.74 -5.33
N GLU A 207 -9.31 -9.47 -5.34
CA GLU A 207 -8.71 -10.09 -4.16
C GLU A 207 -7.20 -9.92 -4.17
N TYR A 208 -6.63 -9.69 -3.00
CA TYR A 208 -5.19 -9.62 -2.78
C TYR A 208 -4.81 -10.35 -1.51
N LEU A 209 -3.84 -11.24 -1.60
CA LEU A 209 -3.20 -11.88 -0.45
C LEU A 209 -1.80 -11.30 -0.27
N ALA A 210 -1.58 -10.58 0.82
CA ALA A 210 -0.26 -10.13 1.23
C ALA A 210 0.52 -11.32 1.82
N LYS A 211 1.43 -11.89 1.04
CA LYS A 211 2.28 -13.01 1.46
C LYS A 211 3.46 -12.48 2.28
N THR A 212 3.67 -13.07 3.45
CA THR A 212 4.78 -12.75 4.35
C THR A 212 5.33 -14.02 4.98
N ASP A 213 6.55 -13.94 5.52
CA ASP A 213 7.21 -15.03 6.20
C ASP A 213 7.05 -14.92 7.71
N PRO A 214 7.01 -16.02 8.46
CA PRO A 214 7.02 -16.03 9.92
C PRO A 214 8.26 -15.30 10.49
N LEU A 215 8.12 -14.73 11.68
CA LEU A 215 9.26 -14.19 12.40
C LEU A 215 10.28 -15.32 12.69
N GLY A 216 11.56 -15.04 12.40
CA GLY A 216 12.63 -16.01 12.63
C GLY A 216 12.62 -17.19 11.66
N ALA A 217 12.00 -17.08 10.49
CA ALA A 217 12.07 -18.09 9.43
C ALA A 217 13.54 -18.35 9.07
N GLN A 218 14.11 -19.46 9.57
CA GLN A 218 15.53 -19.81 9.36
C GLN A 218 15.80 -20.43 7.99
N ASP A 219 14.75 -20.97 7.36
CA ASP A 219 14.85 -21.68 6.08
C ASP A 219 14.60 -20.74 4.88
N VAL A 220 14.38 -19.45 5.13
CA VAL A 220 14.12 -18.44 4.08
C VAL A 220 15.27 -17.44 4.05
N ALA A 221 15.98 -17.41 2.93
CA ALA A 221 16.97 -16.36 2.70
C ALA A 221 16.23 -15.02 2.53
N ASN A 222 16.57 -14.02 3.35
CA ASN A 222 15.91 -12.70 3.36
C ASN A 222 14.40 -12.76 3.63
N PRO A 223 13.96 -13.18 4.81
CA PRO A 223 12.55 -13.31 5.13
C PRO A 223 11.84 -11.95 5.03
N VAL A 224 10.64 -11.94 4.46
CA VAL A 224 9.77 -10.76 4.36
C VAL A 224 8.68 -10.87 5.41
N SER A 225 8.90 -10.32 6.59
CA SER A 225 7.93 -10.35 7.67
C SER A 225 6.77 -9.37 7.50
N HIS A 226 7.00 -8.27 6.76
CA HIS A 226 5.95 -7.29 6.39
C HIS A 226 6.19 -6.77 4.98
N VAL A 227 5.12 -6.58 4.23
CA VAL A 227 5.18 -6.19 2.80
C VAL A 227 5.57 -4.73 2.58
N ALA A 228 5.35 -3.86 3.56
CA ALA A 228 5.75 -2.46 3.50
C ALA A 228 5.95 -1.85 4.89
N TYR A 229 6.68 -0.74 4.93
CA TYR A 229 6.87 0.10 6.13
C TYR A 229 6.68 1.57 5.77
N GLY A 230 6.00 2.30 6.66
CA GLY A 230 5.95 3.77 6.64
C GLY A 230 6.94 4.35 7.63
N TYR A 231 7.48 5.51 7.32
CA TYR A 231 8.45 6.23 8.13
C TYR A 231 7.99 7.66 8.36
N ALA A 232 8.26 8.20 9.54
CA ALA A 232 7.94 9.58 9.87
C ALA A 232 8.96 10.15 10.86
N THR A 233 9.22 11.44 10.75
CA THR A 233 9.91 12.22 11.77
C THR A 233 9.04 13.41 12.17
N HIS A 234 8.88 13.64 13.46
CA HIS A 234 8.10 14.72 14.06
C HIS A 234 9.01 15.65 14.85
N VAL A 235 8.79 16.94 14.72
CA VAL A 235 9.49 18.01 15.45
C VAL A 235 8.49 18.94 16.07
#